data_218b6200fe41a1b87bbe00a4910625bc
#
_entry.id   218b6200fe41a1b87bbe00a4910625bc
#
_cell.length_a   1.000
_cell.length_b   1.000
_cell.length_c   1.000
_cell.angle_alpha   90.00
_cell.angle_beta   90.00
_cell.angle_gamma   90.00
#
_symmetry.space_group_name_H-M   'P 1'
#
loop_
_entity.id
_entity.type
_entity.pdbx_description
1 polymer ?
#
loop_
_entity_poly.entity_id
_entity_poly.type
_entity_poly.pdbx_seq_one_letter_code
_entity_poly.pdbx_strand_id
1 'polypeptide(L)'
;ISSPDLQDTLFPVKLIFIFFTVFFLSAVVYFMMNSSYLKYKFFEDVTEFVSYQAYGLREITNRWKKIQKRIEGGAESEYKLALIEADDFLSDMLEDRGFTGKNFEELINNAGKIVLPNLDEILSAHEIRNSIVYNPDYKIDSNQVKKILAIYEATTKNIGAS
;
A
#
# COMPACT_ATOMS: atom_id res chain seq x y z
N ILE A 1 17.30 33.39 41.96
CA ILE A 1 18.41 34.30 42.27
C ILE A 1 18.81 34.97 40.97
N SER A 2 18.11 36.00 40.56
CA SER A 2 18.47 36.86 39.42
C SER A 2 18.97 38.17 40.00
N SER A 3 20.28 38.34 40.11
CA SER A 3 20.84 39.64 40.44
C SER A 3 20.69 40.54 39.20
N PRO A 4 20.12 41.75 39.31
CA PRO A 4 19.92 42.67 38.16
C PRO A 4 21.23 43.02 37.49
N ASP A 5 22.33 43.09 38.21
CA ASP A 5 23.70 43.34 37.69
C ASP A 5 24.19 42.27 36.69
N LEU A 6 23.81 41.03 36.88
CA LEU A 6 24.16 39.93 35.95
C LEU A 6 23.32 39.98 34.65
N GLN A 7 22.11 40.50 34.75
CA GLN A 7 21.24 40.63 33.54
C GLN A 7 21.72 41.74 32.64
N ASP A 8 22.17 42.88 33.21
CA ASP A 8 22.67 44.02 32.44
C ASP A 8 24.01 43.70 31.79
N THR A 9 24.88 42.99 32.47
CA THR A 9 26.19 42.52 31.90
C THR A 9 26.01 41.48 30.83
N LEU A 10 24.98 40.64 30.90
CA LEU A 10 24.65 39.61 29.90
C LEU A 10 23.80 40.10 28.74
N PHE A 11 23.22 41.32 28.85
CA PHE A 11 22.36 41.86 27.82
C PHE A 11 23.00 41.93 26.42
N PRO A 12 24.23 42.47 26.26
CA PRO A 12 24.87 42.51 24.94
C PRO A 12 25.15 41.10 24.40
N VAL A 13 25.50 40.15 25.27
CA VAL A 13 25.76 38.75 24.86
C VAL A 13 24.43 38.11 24.37
N LYS A 14 23.28 38.36 25.03
CA LYS A 14 21.99 37.88 24.59
C LYS A 14 21.60 38.46 23.23
N LEU A 15 21.87 39.75 22.99
CA LEU A 15 21.59 40.41 21.72
C LEU A 15 22.42 39.80 20.56
N ILE A 16 23.70 39.55 20.82
CA ILE A 16 24.55 38.90 19.82
C ILE A 16 24.05 37.47 19.51
N PHE A 17 23.64 36.74 20.53
CA PHE A 17 23.11 35.38 20.35
C PHE A 17 21.80 35.37 19.55
N ILE A 18 20.88 36.28 19.86
CA ILE A 18 19.62 36.44 19.12
C ILE A 18 19.92 36.80 17.66
N PHE A 19 20.84 37.75 17.40
CA PHE A 19 21.22 38.14 16.06
C PHE A 19 21.75 36.95 15.23
N PHE A 20 22.68 36.17 15.80
CA PHE A 20 23.19 34.99 15.14
C PHE A 20 22.12 33.92 14.90
N THR A 21 21.22 33.72 15.87
CA THR A 21 20.12 32.76 15.73
C THR A 21 19.20 33.14 14.55
N VAL A 22 18.79 34.41 14.49
CA VAL A 22 17.95 34.91 13.39
C VAL A 22 18.68 34.84 12.04
N PHE A 23 19.98 35.20 12.03
CA PHE A 23 20.80 35.14 10.83
C PHE A 23 20.92 33.71 10.29
N PHE A 24 21.27 32.73 11.16
CA PHE A 24 21.37 31.33 10.74
C PHE A 24 20.02 30.75 10.32
N LEU A 25 18.95 31.11 11.01
CA LEU A 25 17.59 30.66 10.66
C LEU A 25 17.16 31.21 9.30
N SER A 26 17.47 32.47 9.02
CA SER A 26 17.22 33.09 7.70
C SER A 26 18.06 32.43 6.60
N ALA A 27 19.34 32.11 6.89
CA ALA A 27 20.22 31.43 5.95
C ALA A 27 19.70 30.01 5.63
N VAL A 28 19.27 29.26 6.65
CA VAL A 28 18.68 27.92 6.45
C VAL A 28 17.44 27.99 5.58
N VAL A 29 16.51 28.93 5.86
CA VAL A 29 15.31 29.13 5.05
C VAL A 29 15.68 29.52 3.62
N TYR A 30 16.62 30.43 3.44
CA TYR A 30 17.11 30.84 2.12
C TYR A 30 17.69 29.66 1.32
N PHE A 31 18.56 28.85 1.95
CA PHE A 31 19.11 27.66 1.30
C PHE A 31 18.04 26.59 1.02
N MET A 32 17.08 26.39 1.90
CA MET A 32 15.95 25.50 1.63
C MET A 32 15.11 25.97 0.45
N MET A 33 14.84 27.26 0.35
CA MET A 33 14.06 27.82 -0.77
C MET A 33 14.82 27.78 -2.10
N ASN A 34 16.15 27.93 -2.07
CA ASN A 34 16.98 28.02 -3.27
C ASN A 34 17.58 26.66 -3.70
N SER A 35 17.55 25.64 -2.84
CA SER A 35 18.05 24.29 -3.15
C SER A 35 16.94 23.43 -3.73
N SER A 36 17.00 23.20 -5.05
CA SER A 36 16.09 22.26 -5.75
C SER A 36 16.20 20.83 -5.21
N TYR A 37 17.39 20.44 -4.73
CA TYR A 37 17.66 19.11 -4.16
C TYR A 37 16.95 18.91 -2.81
N LEU A 38 17.02 19.90 -1.91
CA LEU A 38 16.36 19.84 -0.60
C LEU A 38 14.83 19.90 -0.74
N LYS A 39 14.31 20.70 -1.69
CA LYS A 39 12.87 20.71 -2.00
C LYS A 39 12.41 19.33 -2.47
N TYR A 40 13.13 18.74 -3.42
CA TYR A 40 12.77 17.45 -3.98
C TYR A 40 12.78 16.35 -2.90
N LYS A 41 13.85 16.28 -2.11
CA LYS A 41 13.99 15.28 -1.05
C LYS A 41 13.00 15.48 0.10
N PHE A 42 12.76 16.72 0.53
CA PHE A 42 11.79 17.00 1.59
C PHE A 42 10.36 16.72 1.13
N PHE A 43 10.00 17.06 -0.11
CA PHE A 43 8.68 16.71 -0.66
C PHE A 43 8.56 15.21 -0.93
N GLU A 44 9.63 14.53 -1.30
CA GLU A 44 9.67 13.08 -1.46
C GLU A 44 9.43 12.39 -0.10
N ASP A 45 10.18 12.76 0.94
CA ASP A 45 10.04 12.21 2.30
C ASP A 45 8.66 12.53 2.92
N VAL A 46 8.14 13.74 2.73
CA VAL A 46 6.81 14.12 3.24
C VAL A 46 5.69 13.44 2.45
N THR A 47 5.81 13.33 1.12
CA THR A 47 4.84 12.58 0.32
C THR A 47 4.93 11.09 0.61
N GLU A 48 6.10 10.53 0.85
CA GLU A 48 6.28 9.14 1.26
C GLU A 48 5.65 8.88 2.63
N PHE A 49 5.85 9.76 3.62
CA PHE A 49 5.23 9.65 4.94
C PHE A 49 3.70 9.81 4.91
N VAL A 50 3.17 10.78 4.15
CA VAL A 50 1.72 11.03 4.01
C VAL A 50 1.06 10.00 3.09
N SER A 51 1.80 9.47 2.10
CA SER A 51 1.29 8.48 1.12
C SER A 51 1.55 7.04 1.52
N TYR A 52 2.17 6.76 2.67
CA TYR A 52 2.48 5.38 3.09
C TYR A 52 1.23 4.51 3.15
N GLN A 53 0.09 5.03 3.60
CA GLN A 53 -1.21 4.35 3.48
C GLN A 53 -1.81 4.41 2.06
N ALA A 54 -1.58 5.49 1.32
CA ALA A 54 -2.10 5.64 -0.04
C ALA A 54 -1.31 4.82 -1.07
N TYR A 55 -0.02 4.51 -0.81
CA TYR A 55 0.82 3.73 -1.72
C TYR A 55 0.33 2.29 -1.86
N GLY A 56 0.04 1.62 -0.77
CA GLY A 56 -0.51 0.25 -0.78
C GLY A 56 -1.84 0.17 -1.53
N LEU A 57 -2.79 1.08 -1.26
CA LEU A 57 -4.07 1.13 -1.95
C LEU A 57 -3.94 1.46 -3.44
N ARG A 58 -2.98 2.31 -3.81
CA ARG A 58 -2.71 2.65 -5.21
C ARG A 58 -2.13 1.45 -5.97
N GLU A 59 -1.24 0.70 -5.36
CA GLU A 59 -0.68 -0.53 -5.95
C GLU A 59 -1.77 -1.58 -6.14
N ILE A 60 -2.59 -1.82 -5.12
CA ILE A 60 -3.76 -2.71 -5.20
C ILE A 60 -4.67 -2.29 -6.35
N THR A 61 -5.02 -1.02 -6.43
CA THR A 61 -5.88 -0.50 -7.50
C THR A 61 -5.26 -0.69 -8.88
N ASN A 62 -3.95 -0.46 -9.03
CA ASN A 62 -3.25 -0.63 -10.31
C ASN A 62 -3.18 -2.10 -10.71
N ARG A 63 -2.96 -3.02 -9.78
CA ARG A 63 -2.94 -4.46 -10.03
C ARG A 63 -4.33 -4.95 -10.45
N TRP A 64 -5.40 -4.48 -9.79
CA TRP A 64 -6.78 -4.77 -10.16
C TRP A 64 -7.16 -4.22 -11.54
N LYS A 65 -6.74 -3.02 -11.91
CA LYS A 65 -6.95 -2.48 -13.27
C LYS A 65 -6.35 -3.37 -14.35
N LYS A 66 -5.17 -3.98 -14.10
CA LYS A 66 -4.55 -4.91 -15.05
C LYS A 66 -5.38 -6.20 -15.19
N ILE A 67 -5.84 -6.77 -14.06
CA ILE A 67 -6.68 -7.97 -14.04
C ILE A 67 -8.02 -7.70 -14.76
N GLN A 68 -8.68 -6.58 -14.48
CA GLN A 68 -9.94 -6.21 -15.13
C GLN A 68 -9.78 -5.98 -16.63
N LYS A 69 -8.69 -5.40 -17.08
CA LYS A 69 -8.41 -5.19 -18.50
C LYS A 69 -8.31 -6.50 -19.28
N ARG A 70 -7.87 -7.60 -18.66
CA ARG A 70 -7.84 -8.92 -19.32
C ARG A 70 -9.24 -9.40 -19.70
N ILE A 71 -10.22 -9.20 -18.83
CA ILE A 71 -11.60 -9.67 -19.10
C ILE A 71 -12.34 -8.83 -20.14
N GLU A 72 -11.87 -7.60 -20.43
CA GLU A 72 -12.44 -6.76 -21.49
C GLU A 72 -12.22 -7.35 -22.89
N GLY A 73 -11.14 -8.10 -23.08
CA GLY A 73 -10.79 -8.75 -24.34
C GLY A 73 -11.69 -9.89 -24.76
N GLY A 74 -12.52 -10.42 -23.84
CA GLY A 74 -13.56 -11.42 -24.13
C GLY A 74 -13.04 -12.85 -24.43
N ALA A 75 -11.75 -13.09 -24.41
CA ALA A 75 -11.17 -14.40 -24.65
C ALA A 75 -11.21 -15.29 -23.40
N GLU A 76 -11.60 -16.55 -23.52
CA GLU A 76 -11.67 -17.50 -22.40
C GLU A 76 -10.29 -17.70 -21.74
N SER A 77 -9.21 -17.69 -22.49
CA SER A 77 -7.83 -17.77 -21.96
C SER A 77 -7.49 -16.58 -21.06
N GLU A 78 -7.94 -15.37 -21.41
CA GLU A 78 -7.75 -14.18 -20.59
C GLU A 78 -8.59 -14.24 -19.30
N TYR A 79 -9.78 -14.83 -19.34
CA TYR A 79 -10.58 -15.09 -18.16
C TYR A 79 -9.87 -16.01 -17.17
N LYS A 80 -9.29 -17.11 -17.69
CA LYS A 80 -8.52 -18.06 -16.89
C LYS A 80 -7.30 -17.40 -16.24
N LEU A 81 -6.55 -16.60 -17.01
CA LEU A 81 -5.39 -15.86 -16.51
C LEU A 81 -5.77 -14.81 -15.46
N ALA A 82 -6.88 -14.10 -15.67
CA ALA A 82 -7.35 -13.11 -14.70
C ALA A 82 -7.67 -13.73 -13.33
N LEU A 83 -8.25 -14.93 -13.30
CA LEU A 83 -8.55 -15.64 -12.06
C LEU A 83 -7.29 -16.14 -11.36
N ILE A 84 -6.31 -16.65 -12.11
CA ILE A 84 -5.03 -17.08 -11.56
C ILE A 84 -4.29 -15.89 -10.96
N GLU A 85 -4.22 -14.76 -11.68
CA GLU A 85 -3.58 -13.54 -11.18
C GLU A 85 -4.28 -12.96 -9.93
N ALA A 86 -5.60 -13.08 -9.84
CA ALA A 86 -6.34 -12.60 -8.67
C ALA A 86 -6.09 -13.47 -7.43
N ASP A 87 -6.03 -14.78 -7.60
CA ASP A 87 -5.72 -15.76 -6.54
C ASP A 87 -4.28 -15.56 -6.01
N ASP A 88 -3.32 -15.48 -6.92
CA ASP A 88 -1.91 -15.23 -6.60
C ASP A 88 -1.76 -13.88 -5.89
N PHE A 89 -2.51 -12.85 -6.33
CA PHE A 89 -2.48 -11.53 -5.70
C PHE A 89 -2.97 -11.54 -4.25
N LEU A 90 -4.03 -12.29 -3.96
CA LEU A 90 -4.51 -12.44 -2.58
C LEU A 90 -3.47 -13.18 -1.72
N SER A 91 -2.82 -14.21 -2.26
CA SER A 91 -1.72 -14.92 -1.58
C SER A 91 -0.58 -13.98 -1.22
N ASP A 92 -0.07 -13.24 -2.21
CA ASP A 92 1.01 -12.26 -2.01
C ASP A 92 0.66 -11.26 -0.88
N MET A 93 -0.56 -10.73 -0.89
CA MET A 93 -1.00 -9.75 0.11
C MET A 93 -1.08 -10.33 1.53
N LEU A 94 -1.45 -11.58 1.67
CA LEU A 94 -1.50 -12.24 2.98
C LEU A 94 -0.10 -12.57 3.48
N GLU A 95 0.79 -13.01 2.61
CA GLU A 95 2.20 -13.26 2.94
C GLU A 95 2.92 -11.97 3.34
N ASP A 96 2.69 -10.87 2.64
CA ASP A 96 3.23 -9.54 2.97
C ASP A 96 2.75 -9.05 4.35
N ARG A 97 1.60 -9.52 4.80
CA ARG A 97 1.08 -9.26 6.15
C ARG A 97 1.57 -10.24 7.22
N GLY A 98 2.45 -11.16 6.83
CA GLY A 98 3.10 -12.10 7.74
C GLY A 98 2.29 -13.37 8.00
N PHE A 99 1.20 -13.62 7.29
CA PHE A 99 0.54 -14.92 7.32
C PHE A 99 1.38 -15.93 6.54
N THR A 100 1.39 -17.17 6.98
CA THR A 100 2.17 -18.24 6.37
C THR A 100 1.31 -19.50 6.21
N GLY A 101 1.57 -20.27 5.15
CA GLY A 101 0.90 -21.55 4.89
C GLY A 101 1.71 -22.38 3.89
N LYS A 102 1.58 -23.68 3.89
CA LYS A 102 2.22 -24.57 2.92
C LYS A 102 1.52 -24.54 1.56
N ASN A 103 0.29 -24.12 1.55
CA ASN A 103 -0.57 -23.95 0.40
C ASN A 103 -1.58 -22.82 0.66
N PHE A 104 -2.35 -22.47 -0.37
CA PHE A 104 -3.34 -21.39 -0.29
C PHE A 104 -4.38 -21.63 0.79
N GLU A 105 -4.90 -22.86 0.92
CA GLU A 105 -5.92 -23.19 1.92
C GLU A 105 -5.41 -23.00 3.35
N GLU A 106 -4.18 -23.43 3.64
CA GLU A 106 -3.56 -23.26 4.95
C GLU A 106 -3.32 -21.76 5.23
N LEU A 107 -2.85 -21.00 4.23
CA LEU A 107 -2.63 -19.56 4.30
C LEU A 107 -3.92 -18.81 4.66
N ILE A 108 -5.01 -19.10 3.93
CA ILE A 108 -6.34 -18.51 4.16
C ILE A 108 -6.90 -18.88 5.54
N ASN A 109 -6.77 -20.14 5.96
CA ASN A 109 -7.23 -20.59 7.26
C ASN A 109 -6.42 -19.96 8.41
N ASN A 110 -5.12 -19.76 8.23
CA ASN A 110 -4.26 -19.08 9.21
C ASN A 110 -4.59 -17.58 9.34
N ALA A 111 -4.98 -16.92 8.27
CA ALA A 111 -5.50 -15.56 8.31
C ALA A 111 -6.85 -15.49 9.07
N GLY A 112 -7.72 -16.48 8.87
CA GLY A 112 -8.96 -16.68 9.59
C GLY A 112 -10.07 -15.68 9.29
N LYS A 113 -11.27 -15.95 9.83
CA LYS A 113 -12.49 -15.16 9.54
C LYS A 113 -12.46 -13.71 10.07
N ILE A 114 -11.54 -13.38 10.98
CA ILE A 114 -11.37 -12.00 11.46
C ILE A 114 -10.79 -11.11 10.36
N VAL A 115 -9.81 -11.62 9.62
CA VAL A 115 -9.16 -10.91 8.50
C VAL A 115 -9.95 -11.10 7.20
N LEU A 116 -10.52 -12.31 7.02
CA LEU A 116 -11.24 -12.75 5.84
C LEU A 116 -12.67 -13.13 6.19
N PRO A 117 -13.60 -12.17 6.31
CA PRO A 117 -15.01 -12.47 6.68
C PRO A 117 -15.69 -13.42 5.68
N ASN A 118 -15.29 -13.37 4.41
CA ASN A 118 -15.79 -14.18 3.30
C ASN A 118 -14.90 -15.40 2.97
N LEU A 119 -14.24 -15.98 3.98
CA LEU A 119 -13.27 -17.08 3.84
C LEU A 119 -13.83 -18.25 3.01
N ASP A 120 -15.08 -18.67 3.26
CA ASP A 120 -15.69 -19.81 2.58
C ASP A 120 -15.88 -19.54 1.06
N GLU A 121 -16.19 -18.27 0.69
CA GLU A 121 -16.31 -17.84 -0.71
C GLU A 121 -14.94 -17.81 -1.40
N ILE A 122 -13.89 -17.38 -0.69
CA ILE A 122 -12.52 -17.38 -1.21
C ILE A 122 -12.04 -18.80 -1.50
N LEU A 123 -12.28 -19.74 -0.58
CA LEU A 123 -11.92 -21.14 -0.78
C LEU A 123 -12.65 -21.74 -2.00
N SER A 124 -13.95 -21.45 -2.15
CA SER A 124 -14.71 -21.87 -3.33
C SER A 124 -14.19 -21.26 -4.64
N ALA A 125 -13.78 -20.00 -4.59
CA ALA A 125 -13.13 -19.34 -5.74
C ALA A 125 -11.80 -20.00 -6.12
N HIS A 126 -10.98 -20.35 -5.11
CA HIS A 126 -9.72 -21.06 -5.29
C HIS A 126 -9.91 -22.47 -5.88
N GLU A 127 -10.95 -23.21 -5.50
CA GLU A 127 -11.28 -24.51 -6.11
C GLU A 127 -11.57 -24.36 -7.62
N ILE A 128 -12.25 -23.29 -8.02
CA ILE A 128 -12.49 -23.01 -9.45
C ILE A 128 -11.16 -22.68 -10.16
N ARG A 129 -10.29 -21.87 -9.53
CA ARG A 129 -8.94 -21.60 -10.05
C ARG A 129 -8.12 -22.89 -10.21
N ASN A 130 -8.18 -23.79 -9.25
CA ASN A 130 -7.51 -25.09 -9.34
C ASN A 130 -8.10 -25.94 -10.46
N SER A 131 -9.41 -25.94 -10.64
CA SER A 131 -10.07 -26.61 -11.78
C SER A 131 -9.56 -26.08 -13.14
N ILE A 132 -9.33 -24.77 -13.26
CA ILE A 132 -8.78 -24.14 -14.46
C ILE A 132 -7.33 -24.59 -14.71
N VAL A 133 -6.50 -24.69 -13.66
CA VAL A 133 -5.08 -25.05 -13.78
C VAL A 133 -4.89 -26.54 -14.09
N TYR A 134 -5.66 -27.39 -13.44
CA TYR A 134 -5.49 -28.85 -13.57
C TYR A 134 -6.34 -29.49 -14.68
N ASN A 135 -7.35 -28.77 -15.20
CA ASN A 135 -8.18 -29.24 -16.30
C ASN A 135 -8.16 -28.24 -17.47
N PRO A 136 -7.35 -28.47 -18.51
CA PRO A 136 -7.26 -27.58 -19.67
C PRO A 136 -8.60 -27.34 -20.39
N ASP A 137 -9.50 -28.33 -20.34
CA ASP A 137 -10.82 -28.28 -21.00
C ASP A 137 -11.90 -27.61 -20.13
N TYR A 138 -11.55 -27.18 -18.89
CA TYR A 138 -12.48 -26.44 -18.04
C TYR A 138 -12.93 -25.15 -18.72
N LYS A 139 -14.23 -25.01 -18.89
CA LYS A 139 -14.84 -23.83 -19.52
C LYS A 139 -15.43 -22.91 -18.45
N ILE A 140 -15.19 -21.62 -18.62
CA ILE A 140 -15.71 -20.61 -17.73
C ILE A 140 -16.28 -19.45 -18.54
N ASP A 141 -17.45 -18.98 -18.13
CA ASP A 141 -18.11 -17.85 -18.78
C ASP A 141 -17.78 -16.52 -18.11
N SER A 142 -18.01 -15.42 -18.85
CA SER A 142 -17.71 -14.06 -18.38
C SER A 142 -18.44 -13.67 -17.09
N ASN A 143 -19.67 -14.14 -16.88
CA ASN A 143 -20.45 -13.77 -15.69
C ASN A 143 -19.89 -14.48 -14.45
N GLN A 144 -19.50 -15.74 -14.61
CA GLN A 144 -18.87 -16.52 -13.55
C GLN A 144 -17.53 -15.92 -13.13
N VAL A 145 -16.68 -15.56 -14.11
CA VAL A 145 -15.39 -14.88 -13.87
C VAL A 145 -15.60 -13.58 -13.10
N LYS A 146 -16.51 -12.72 -13.54
CA LYS A 146 -16.79 -11.44 -12.88
C LYS A 146 -17.22 -11.60 -11.43
N LYS A 147 -18.05 -12.61 -11.13
CA LYS A 147 -18.46 -12.90 -9.75
C LYS A 147 -17.26 -13.31 -8.88
N ILE A 148 -16.41 -14.20 -9.38
CA ILE A 148 -15.23 -14.67 -8.64
C ILE A 148 -14.23 -13.54 -8.44
N LEU A 149 -13.94 -12.76 -9.47
CA LEU A 149 -13.06 -11.60 -9.35
C LEU A 149 -13.59 -10.56 -8.36
N ALA A 150 -14.90 -10.37 -8.27
CA ALA A 150 -15.49 -9.46 -7.28
C ALA A 150 -15.23 -9.92 -5.83
N ILE A 151 -15.20 -11.24 -5.57
CA ILE A 151 -14.85 -11.80 -4.26
C ILE A 151 -13.40 -11.46 -3.92
N TYR A 152 -12.45 -11.74 -4.82
CA TYR A 152 -11.05 -11.41 -4.62
C TYR A 152 -10.80 -9.91 -4.49
N GLU A 153 -11.46 -9.09 -5.31
CA GLU A 153 -11.31 -7.64 -5.28
C GLU A 153 -11.81 -7.03 -3.97
N ALA A 154 -12.98 -7.46 -3.49
CA ALA A 154 -13.50 -7.01 -2.21
C ALA A 154 -12.58 -7.41 -1.06
N THR A 155 -12.05 -8.64 -1.08
CA THR A 155 -11.14 -9.16 -0.07
C THR A 155 -9.82 -8.38 -0.04
N THR A 156 -9.16 -8.21 -1.17
CA THR A 156 -7.88 -7.50 -1.26
C THR A 156 -8.00 -6.02 -0.88
N LYS A 157 -9.12 -5.37 -1.23
CA LYS A 157 -9.41 -3.99 -0.78
C LYS A 157 -9.60 -3.90 0.73
N ASN A 158 -10.31 -4.84 1.33
CA ASN A 158 -10.52 -4.88 2.79
C ASN A 158 -9.18 -5.09 3.51
N ILE A 159 -8.36 -6.03 3.04
CA ILE A 159 -7.02 -6.24 3.57
C ILE A 159 -6.16 -4.99 3.40
N GLY A 160 -6.19 -4.33 2.25
CA GLY A 160 -5.39 -3.13 2.00
C GLY A 160 -5.80 -1.91 2.82
N ALA A 161 -7.04 -1.86 3.31
CA ALA A 161 -7.57 -0.75 4.11
C ALA A 161 -7.37 -0.93 5.63
N SER A 162 -7.05 -2.13 6.09
CA SER A 162 -6.78 -2.47 7.50
C SER A 162 -5.29 -2.45 7.80
#